data_06ec80d68f1942c33efc8d38f5889db1
#
_entry.id   06ec80d68f1942c33efc8d38f5889db1
#
_cell.length_a   1.000
_cell.length_b   1.000
_cell.length_c   1.000
_cell.angle_alpha   90.00
_cell.angle_beta   90.00
_cell.angle_gamma   90.00
#
_symmetry.space_group_name_H-M   'P 1'
#
loop_
_entity.id
_entity.type
_entity.pdbx_description
1 polymer ?
#
loop_
_entity_poly.entity_id
_entity_poly.type
_entity_poly.pdbx_seq_one_letter_code
_entity_poly.pdbx_strand_id
1 'polypeptide(L)'
;MNESSIRTEEDVIRFLSNKTEFERKVLVATFKIPKGKISTYKRIAEKVGRPRAYRAVASALKKNPLHPIVPCHRVVRSDGRFGGEEERAEARRELVEKEGILIENGRIRISDDILF
;
A
#
# COMPACT_ATOMS: atom_id res chain seq x y z
N MET A 1 -20.79 -9.76 -4.17
CA MET A 1 -19.63 -9.34 -4.99
C MET A 1 -18.42 -10.17 -4.62
N ASN A 2 -17.73 -10.71 -5.58
CA ASN A 2 -16.47 -11.42 -5.35
C ASN A 2 -15.30 -10.57 -5.87
N GLU A 3 -14.06 -11.00 -5.59
CA GLU A 3 -12.86 -10.26 -5.97
C GLU A 3 -12.73 -10.02 -7.46
N SER A 4 -13.22 -10.94 -8.30
CA SER A 4 -13.10 -10.81 -9.75
C SER A 4 -13.92 -9.67 -10.34
N SER A 5 -14.90 -9.14 -9.61
CA SER A 5 -15.70 -8.00 -10.04
C SER A 5 -15.16 -6.65 -9.56
N ILE A 6 -14.04 -6.63 -8.86
CA ILE A 6 -13.46 -5.38 -8.34
C ILE A 6 -12.55 -4.75 -9.39
N ARG A 7 -12.95 -3.58 -9.91
CA ARG A 7 -12.21 -2.86 -10.96
C ARG A 7 -12.06 -1.37 -10.69
N THR A 8 -12.96 -0.80 -9.89
CA THR A 8 -13.02 0.63 -9.66
C THR A 8 -12.88 0.95 -8.17
N GLU A 9 -12.62 2.20 -7.87
CA GLU A 9 -12.59 2.71 -6.50
C GLU A 9 -13.92 2.42 -5.78
N GLU A 10 -15.05 2.60 -6.47
CA GLU A 10 -16.36 2.32 -5.90
C GLU A 10 -16.54 0.85 -5.54
N ASP A 11 -16.03 -0.05 -6.38
CA ASP A 11 -16.07 -1.49 -6.10
C ASP A 11 -15.28 -1.82 -4.84
N VAL A 12 -14.09 -1.20 -4.67
CA VAL A 12 -13.28 -1.36 -3.46
C VAL A 12 -14.04 -0.90 -2.23
N ILE A 13 -14.66 0.28 -2.31
CA ILE A 13 -15.45 0.83 -1.20
C ILE A 13 -16.58 -0.12 -0.81
N ARG A 14 -17.31 -0.66 -1.78
CA ARG A 14 -18.40 -1.60 -1.52
C ARG A 14 -17.92 -2.89 -0.87
N PHE A 15 -16.83 -3.45 -1.38
CA PHE A 15 -16.27 -4.68 -0.82
C PHE A 15 -15.83 -4.49 0.63
N LEU A 16 -15.35 -3.29 0.96
CA LEU A 16 -14.82 -2.96 2.29
C LEU A 16 -15.84 -2.30 3.20
N SER A 17 -17.13 -2.46 2.92
CA SER A 17 -18.19 -1.81 3.69
C SER A 17 -18.20 -2.17 5.18
N ASN A 18 -17.62 -3.32 5.54
CA ASN A 18 -17.51 -3.76 6.94
C ASN A 18 -16.28 -3.20 7.67
N LYS A 19 -15.43 -2.46 6.97
CA LYS A 19 -14.26 -1.83 7.58
C LYS A 19 -14.61 -0.47 8.15
N THR A 20 -13.75 0.04 9.05
CA THR A 20 -13.92 1.40 9.58
C THR A 20 -13.71 2.40 8.44
N GLU A 21 -14.21 3.62 8.62
CA GLU A 21 -14.00 4.69 7.66
C GLU A 21 -12.53 4.94 7.39
N PHE A 22 -11.71 4.97 8.45
CA PHE A 22 -10.27 5.16 8.33
C PHE A 22 -9.63 4.05 7.49
N GLU A 23 -9.94 2.79 7.79
CA GLU A 23 -9.39 1.65 7.05
C GLU A 23 -9.79 1.69 5.58
N ARG A 24 -11.04 2.02 5.28
CA ARG A 24 -11.50 2.17 3.89
C ARG A 24 -10.72 3.25 3.16
N LYS A 25 -10.53 4.41 3.78
CA LYS A 25 -9.77 5.51 3.18
C LYS A 25 -8.34 5.12 2.88
N VAL A 26 -7.70 4.41 3.80
CA VAL A 26 -6.33 3.92 3.62
C VAL A 26 -6.26 2.95 2.44
N LEU A 27 -7.17 1.99 2.39
CA LEU A 27 -7.16 0.97 1.34
C LEU A 27 -7.49 1.56 -0.03
N VAL A 28 -8.40 2.53 -0.09
CA VAL A 28 -8.72 3.25 -1.33
C VAL A 28 -7.51 4.06 -1.82
N ALA A 29 -6.84 4.79 -0.91
CA ALA A 29 -5.65 5.56 -1.28
C ALA A 29 -4.54 4.63 -1.82
N THR A 30 -4.39 3.46 -1.23
CA THR A 30 -3.42 2.46 -1.65
C THR A 30 -3.79 1.87 -3.01
N PHE A 31 -5.07 1.62 -3.24
CA PHE A 31 -5.59 1.12 -4.53
C PHE A 31 -5.18 2.01 -5.70
N LYS A 32 -5.05 3.31 -5.48
CA LYS A 32 -4.71 4.28 -6.52
C LYS A 32 -3.24 4.27 -6.92
N ILE A 33 -2.37 3.62 -6.16
CA ILE A 33 -0.93 3.59 -6.48
C ILE A 33 -0.70 2.74 -7.73
N PRO A 34 -0.23 3.33 -8.84
CA PRO A 34 -0.04 2.56 -10.07
C PRO A 34 1.18 1.66 -10.00
N LYS A 35 1.20 0.65 -10.85
CA LYS A 35 2.36 -0.22 -11.04
C LYS A 35 3.58 0.62 -11.42
N GLY A 36 4.72 0.33 -10.80
CA GLY A 36 5.95 1.10 -11.04
C GLY A 36 6.11 2.31 -10.15
N LYS A 37 5.13 2.56 -9.27
CA LYS A 37 5.20 3.64 -8.29
C LYS A 37 5.08 3.07 -6.89
N ILE A 38 5.54 3.83 -5.91
CA ILE A 38 5.41 3.47 -4.49
C ILE A 38 4.90 4.66 -3.69
N SER A 39 4.44 4.39 -2.49
CA SER A 39 4.13 5.44 -1.53
C SER A 39 4.72 5.03 -0.18
N THR A 40 4.52 5.86 0.84
CA THR A 40 4.99 5.55 2.19
C THR A 40 3.80 5.58 3.14
N TYR A 41 3.94 4.94 4.29
CA TYR A 41 2.90 4.97 5.33
C TYR A 41 2.57 6.41 5.72
N LYS A 42 3.60 7.25 5.79
CA LYS A 42 3.43 8.67 6.10
C LYS A 42 2.62 9.40 5.03
N ARG A 43 2.92 9.16 3.75
CA ARG A 43 2.22 9.80 2.64
C ARG A 43 0.76 9.38 2.59
N ILE A 44 0.47 8.10 2.83
CA ILE A 44 -0.91 7.62 2.90
C ILE A 44 -1.63 8.29 4.08
N ALA A 45 -0.98 8.39 5.24
CA ALA A 45 -1.55 9.07 6.41
C ALA A 45 -1.91 10.53 6.08
N GLU A 46 -1.04 11.23 5.39
CA GLU A 46 -1.28 12.61 4.95
C GLU A 46 -2.47 12.68 3.98
N LYS A 47 -2.55 11.76 3.03
CA LYS A 47 -3.64 11.72 2.04
C LYS A 47 -5.00 11.49 2.67
N VAL A 48 -5.07 10.71 3.75
CA VAL A 48 -6.35 10.46 4.45
C VAL A 48 -6.65 11.50 5.51
N GLY A 49 -5.85 12.56 5.59
CA GLY A 49 -6.09 13.68 6.51
C GLY A 49 -5.64 13.44 7.95
N ARG A 50 -4.81 12.43 8.21
CA ARG A 50 -4.28 12.12 9.54
C ARG A 50 -2.77 11.89 9.49
N PRO A 51 -1.97 12.96 9.32
CA PRO A 51 -0.54 12.84 9.02
C PRO A 51 0.29 12.13 10.08
N ARG A 52 -0.20 12.05 11.32
CA ARG A 52 0.50 11.33 12.39
C ARG A 52 0.08 9.87 12.52
N ALA A 53 -0.91 9.43 11.76
CA ALA A 53 -1.49 8.10 11.89
C ALA A 53 -0.79 7.02 11.05
N TYR A 54 0.51 7.17 10.78
CA TYR A 54 1.25 6.24 9.92
C TYR A 54 1.30 4.81 10.47
N ARG A 55 1.28 4.64 11.79
CA ARG A 55 1.22 3.29 12.41
C ARG A 55 -0.15 2.65 12.19
N ALA A 56 -1.21 3.44 12.30
CA ALA A 56 -2.57 2.97 12.03
C ALA A 56 -2.74 2.62 10.55
N VAL A 57 -2.08 3.35 9.65
CA VAL A 57 -2.03 3.02 8.22
C VAL A 57 -1.40 1.65 8.03
N ALA A 58 -0.24 1.41 8.65
CA ALA A 58 0.43 0.12 8.56
C ALA A 58 -0.46 -1.02 9.07
N SER A 59 -1.16 -0.80 10.19
CA SER A 59 -2.10 -1.77 10.74
C SER A 59 -3.25 -2.07 9.78
N ALA A 60 -3.82 -1.04 9.15
CA ALA A 60 -4.89 -1.20 8.18
C ALA A 60 -4.42 -2.01 6.95
N LEU A 61 -3.21 -1.72 6.46
CA LEU A 61 -2.65 -2.44 5.32
C LEU A 61 -2.34 -3.90 5.65
N LYS A 62 -1.94 -4.19 6.87
CA LYS A 62 -1.70 -5.55 7.33
C LYS A 62 -2.98 -6.39 7.24
N LYS A 63 -4.14 -5.77 7.40
CA LYS A 63 -5.46 -6.42 7.36
C LYS A 63 -6.11 -6.35 5.98
N ASN A 64 -5.37 -5.95 4.95
CA ASN A 64 -5.90 -5.82 3.59
C ASN A 64 -6.38 -7.18 3.05
N PRO A 65 -7.69 -7.35 2.81
CA PRO A 65 -8.23 -8.61 2.28
C PRO A 65 -8.18 -8.69 0.76
N LEU A 66 -7.75 -7.64 0.08
CA LEU A 66 -7.83 -7.50 -1.38
C LEU A 66 -6.49 -7.46 -2.10
N HIS A 67 -5.40 -7.90 -1.45
CA HIS A 67 -4.11 -7.96 -2.12
C HIS A 67 -4.16 -9.01 -3.24
N PRO A 68 -3.63 -8.78 -4.43
CA PRO A 68 -2.89 -7.59 -4.87
C PRO A 68 -3.73 -6.50 -5.55
N ILE A 69 -5.05 -6.62 -5.57
CA ILE A 69 -5.95 -5.61 -6.15
C ILE A 69 -5.71 -4.27 -5.45
N VAL A 70 -5.67 -4.30 -4.10
CA VAL A 70 -5.18 -3.17 -3.32
C VAL A 70 -3.71 -3.46 -3.03
N PRO A 71 -2.79 -2.77 -3.72
CA PRO A 71 -1.37 -3.16 -3.75
C PRO A 71 -0.60 -2.68 -2.53
N CYS A 72 -0.85 -3.27 -1.38
CA CYS A 72 -0.18 -2.87 -0.14
C CYS A 72 1.35 -3.06 -0.20
N HIS A 73 1.86 -3.90 -1.11
CA HIS A 73 3.29 -4.05 -1.34
C HIS A 73 3.96 -2.78 -1.88
N ARG A 74 3.17 -1.84 -2.42
CA ARG A 74 3.68 -0.56 -2.94
C ARG A 74 3.76 0.52 -1.88
N VAL A 75 3.50 0.18 -0.61
CA VAL A 75 3.63 1.12 0.51
C VAL A 75 4.79 0.68 1.39
N VAL A 76 5.75 1.56 1.58
CA VAL A 76 6.99 1.27 2.32
C VAL A 76 7.21 2.31 3.40
N ARG A 77 8.22 2.08 4.24
CA ARG A 77 8.65 3.06 5.25
C ARG A 77 9.34 4.23 4.57
N SER A 78 9.41 5.37 5.25
CA SER A 78 10.03 6.59 4.70
C SER A 78 11.50 6.40 4.31
N ASP A 79 12.18 5.43 4.91
CA ASP A 79 13.56 5.10 4.57
C ASP A 79 13.68 4.08 3.42
N GLY A 80 12.57 3.69 2.82
CA GLY A 80 12.53 2.74 1.71
C GLY A 80 12.50 1.27 2.13
N ARG A 81 12.51 0.99 3.43
CA ARG A 81 12.42 -0.38 3.93
C ARG A 81 10.99 -0.88 3.92
N PHE A 82 10.86 -2.20 3.78
CA PHE A 82 9.55 -2.85 3.82
C PHE A 82 9.17 -3.13 5.27
N GLY A 83 7.92 -2.85 5.61
CA GLY A 83 7.40 -3.12 6.95
C GLY A 83 7.00 -4.58 7.15
N GLY A 84 6.78 -4.95 8.41
CA GLY A 84 6.34 -6.28 8.80
C GLY A 84 7.49 -7.25 9.06
N GLU A 85 7.13 -8.52 9.22
CA GLU A 85 8.08 -9.59 9.46
C GLU A 85 8.91 -9.86 8.20
N GLU A 86 10.12 -10.40 8.39
CA GLU A 86 11.09 -10.59 7.28
C GLU A 86 10.52 -11.39 6.11
N GLU A 87 9.78 -12.45 6.37
CA GLU A 87 9.18 -13.25 5.29
C GLU A 87 8.23 -12.43 4.43
N ARG A 88 7.42 -11.59 5.07
CA ARG A 88 6.47 -10.72 4.36
C ARG A 88 7.20 -9.59 3.64
N ALA A 89 8.25 -9.06 4.27
CA ALA A 89 9.08 -8.02 3.66
C ALA A 89 9.75 -8.54 2.39
N GLU A 90 10.28 -9.77 2.43
CA GLU A 90 10.90 -10.40 1.27
C GLU A 90 9.91 -10.57 0.11
N ALA A 91 8.72 -11.07 0.41
CA ALA A 91 7.68 -11.26 -0.60
C ALA A 91 7.28 -9.92 -1.25
N ARG A 92 7.19 -8.86 -0.46
CA ARG A 92 6.87 -7.52 -0.96
C ARG A 92 7.99 -6.97 -1.82
N ARG A 93 9.25 -7.18 -1.44
CA ARG A 93 10.41 -6.76 -2.23
C ARG A 93 10.38 -7.41 -3.61
N GLU A 94 10.11 -8.70 -3.67
CA GLU A 94 10.04 -9.42 -4.95
C GLU A 94 8.96 -8.86 -5.86
N LEU A 95 7.78 -8.56 -5.31
CA LEU A 95 6.68 -7.99 -6.10
C LEU A 95 7.05 -6.62 -6.65
N VAL A 96 7.62 -5.77 -5.83
CA VAL A 96 8.03 -4.41 -6.22
C VAL A 96 9.13 -4.46 -7.28
N GLU A 97 10.09 -5.36 -7.11
CA GLU A 97 11.17 -5.56 -8.08
C GLU A 97 10.63 -6.00 -9.44
N LYS A 98 9.67 -6.90 -9.46
CA LYS A 98 8.99 -7.34 -10.69
C LYS A 98 8.27 -6.20 -11.38
N GLU A 99 7.85 -5.19 -10.63
CA GLU A 99 7.20 -4.00 -11.17
C GLU A 99 8.19 -2.95 -11.68
N GLY A 100 9.47 -3.26 -11.68
CA GLY A 100 10.51 -2.41 -12.26
C GLY A 100 11.18 -1.43 -11.31
N ILE A 101 10.95 -1.57 -10.01
CA ILE A 101 11.57 -0.67 -9.01
C ILE A 101 12.87 -1.28 -8.51
N LEU A 102 13.93 -0.48 -8.52
CA LEU A 102 15.24 -0.91 -8.07
C LEU A 102 15.31 -1.04 -6.55
N ILE A 103 15.78 -2.20 -6.10
CA ILE A 103 16.01 -2.46 -4.69
C ILE A 103 17.51 -2.61 -4.43
N GLU A 104 18.03 -1.84 -3.48
CA GLU A 104 19.43 -1.87 -3.08
C GLU A 104 19.51 -2.10 -1.58
N ASN A 105 20.32 -3.08 -1.17
CA ASN A 105 20.52 -3.41 0.25
C ASN A 105 19.19 -3.64 1.01
N GLY A 106 18.23 -4.31 0.34
CA GLY A 106 16.95 -4.67 0.93
C GLY A 106 15.94 -3.55 1.03
N ARG A 107 16.23 -2.38 0.44
CA ARG A 107 15.31 -1.23 0.49
C ARG A 107 15.25 -0.51 -0.86
N ILE A 108 14.16 0.24 -1.04
CA ILE A 108 13.97 1.08 -2.22
C ILE A 108 14.75 2.36 -2.03
N ARG A 109 15.46 2.76 -3.09
CA ARG A 109 16.05 4.10 -3.16
C ARG A 109 14.95 5.05 -3.61
N ILE A 110 14.35 5.75 -2.66
CA ILE A 110 13.19 6.62 -2.92
C ILE A 110 13.62 7.86 -3.69
N SER A 111 12.90 8.15 -4.78
CA SER A 111 13.09 9.35 -5.58
C SER A 111 11.71 9.87 -6.02
N ASP A 112 11.64 11.15 -6.37
CA ASP A 112 10.37 11.79 -6.72
C ASP A 112 9.68 11.14 -7.91
N ASP A 113 10.43 10.59 -8.85
CA ASP A 113 9.87 9.97 -10.05
C ASP A 113 9.11 8.68 -9.79
N ILE A 114 9.34 8.01 -8.65
CA ILE A 114 8.62 6.79 -8.29
C ILE A 114 7.62 7.01 -7.15
N LEU A 115 7.64 8.15 -6.50
CA LEU A 115 6.68 8.46 -5.43
C LEU A 115 5.31 8.84 -5.98
N PHE A 116 4.29 8.25 -5.36
CA PHE A 116 2.89 8.54 -5.68
C PHE A 116 2.20 9.27 -4.54
#